data_321b89ef75edf1879371989403400e81
#
_entry.id   321b89ef75edf1879371989403400e81
#
_cell.length_a   1.000
_cell.length_b   1.000
_cell.length_c   1.000
_cell.angle_alpha   90.00
_cell.angle_beta   90.00
_cell.angle_gamma   90.00
#
_symmetry.space_group_name_H-M   'P 1'
#
loop_
_entity.id
_entity.type
_entity.pdbx_description
1 polymer ?
#
loop_
_entity_poly.entity_id
_entity_poly.type
_entity_poly.pdbx_seq_one_letter_code
_entity_poly.pdbx_strand_id
1 'polypeptide(L)'
;PKRGGTCRHAQGTHELAHQWFGDLVTMKWWDDLWLNESFANMMEYVAIDAIEPNWHIWEVFQTSEAPAALQRDATDGVQSVHVQVEDPAEIDSIFDSAIVYAKGARMLVMARALVGDGALRKGLKAYFDAHKFHNATGADLWSALGDASGMDVGAIMNSWLEQPGYPVVTAKVVDGQLTLSQQQFFIGKGHDVDRKWQIPLNSNYEAVPEIMADQSLTIGDYAELRNK
;
A
#
# COMPACT_ATOMS: atom_id res chain seq x y z
N PRO A 1 10.21 25.59 11.29
CA PRO A 1 8.81 25.29 11.50
C PRO A 1 8.64 24.53 12.81
N LYS A 2 7.73 24.98 13.69
CA LYS A 2 7.51 24.35 15.00
C LYS A 2 6.79 23.02 14.70
N ARG A 3 7.39 21.89 15.08
CA ARG A 3 6.85 20.52 14.89
C ARG A 3 5.36 20.36 15.27
N GLY A 4 4.82 21.15 16.18
CA GLY A 4 3.41 21.15 16.57
C GLY A 4 2.43 21.80 15.58
N GLY A 5 2.89 22.54 14.58
CA GLY A 5 2.05 23.12 13.53
C GLY A 5 1.74 22.09 12.42
N THR A 6 2.77 21.38 11.98
CA THR A 6 2.68 20.35 10.92
C THR A 6 1.71 19.23 11.30
N CYS A 7 1.79 18.74 12.54
CA CYS A 7 0.92 17.67 13.04
C CYS A 7 -0.58 18.06 13.06
N ARG A 8 -0.91 19.30 13.42
CA ARG A 8 -2.31 19.77 13.44
C ARG A 8 -2.91 19.96 12.03
N HIS A 9 -2.10 20.38 11.07
CA HIS A 9 -2.55 20.52 9.68
C HIS A 9 -2.73 19.13 9.05
N ALA A 10 -1.84 18.17 9.31
CA ALA A 10 -1.96 16.79 8.86
C ALA A 10 -3.28 16.18 9.37
N GLN A 11 -3.54 16.24 10.67
CA GLN A 11 -4.78 15.75 11.26
C GLN A 11 -6.03 16.44 10.68
N GLY A 12 -6.00 17.75 10.43
CA GLY A 12 -7.12 18.45 9.80
C GLY A 12 -7.38 18.01 8.35
N THR A 13 -6.34 17.71 7.57
CA THR A 13 -6.49 17.18 6.19
C THR A 13 -6.92 15.73 6.16
N HIS A 14 -6.55 14.93 7.17
CA HIS A 14 -7.05 13.57 7.38
C HIS A 14 -8.57 13.57 7.55
N GLU A 15 -9.07 14.32 8.54
CA GLU A 15 -10.51 14.43 8.80
C GLU A 15 -11.29 15.00 7.58
N LEU A 16 -10.67 15.90 6.83
CA LEU A 16 -11.29 16.43 5.62
C LEU A 16 -11.38 15.37 4.52
N ALA A 17 -10.42 14.46 4.42
CA ALA A 17 -10.46 13.37 3.44
C ALA A 17 -11.59 12.38 3.71
N HIS A 18 -12.00 12.20 4.97
CA HIS A 18 -13.15 11.38 5.34
C HIS A 18 -14.46 11.84 4.73
N GLN A 19 -14.57 13.10 4.30
CA GLN A 19 -15.77 13.58 3.56
C GLN A 19 -16.02 12.78 2.26
N TRP A 20 -14.98 12.19 1.68
CA TRP A 20 -15.07 11.29 0.51
C TRP A 20 -14.92 9.83 0.91
N PHE A 21 -13.88 9.52 1.70
CA PHE A 21 -13.51 8.18 2.11
C PHE A 21 -14.04 7.90 3.53
N GLY A 22 -15.32 7.58 3.62
CA GLY A 22 -16.05 7.35 4.85
C GLY A 22 -17.46 7.92 4.81
N ASP A 23 -17.63 9.21 4.47
CA ASP A 23 -18.91 9.90 4.47
C ASP A 23 -19.65 9.74 3.13
N LEU A 24 -19.01 10.16 2.01
CA LEU A 24 -19.64 10.05 0.70
C LEU A 24 -19.82 8.61 0.25
N VAL A 25 -18.80 7.79 0.46
CA VAL A 25 -18.80 6.34 0.26
C VAL A 25 -18.27 5.69 1.53
N THR A 26 -19.08 4.87 2.17
CA THR A 26 -18.71 4.17 3.41
C THR A 26 -18.35 2.71 3.08
N MET A 27 -17.36 2.15 3.73
CA MET A 27 -17.07 0.71 3.64
C MET A 27 -18.33 -0.13 3.96
N LYS A 28 -18.48 -1.27 3.30
CA LYS A 28 -19.63 -2.15 3.50
C LYS A 28 -19.61 -2.82 4.88
N TRP A 29 -18.43 -3.16 5.37
CA TRP A 29 -18.18 -3.72 6.68
C TRP A 29 -16.77 -3.35 7.16
N TRP A 30 -16.48 -3.63 8.40
CA TRP A 30 -15.24 -3.26 9.07
C TRP A 30 -13.98 -3.97 8.51
N ASP A 31 -14.14 -5.07 7.76
CA ASP A 31 -13.04 -5.73 7.06
C ASP A 31 -12.26 -4.75 6.17
N ASP A 32 -12.98 -3.80 5.58
CA ASP A 32 -12.45 -2.78 4.69
C ASP A 32 -12.23 -1.42 5.39
N LEU A 33 -11.93 -1.40 6.71
CA LEU A 33 -11.60 -0.18 7.45
C LEU A 33 -10.53 0.67 6.76
N TRP A 34 -9.62 0.02 6.05
CA TRP A 34 -8.58 0.66 5.27
C TRP A 34 -9.09 1.57 4.14
N LEU A 35 -10.29 1.31 3.58
CA LEU A 35 -10.92 2.21 2.59
C LEU A 35 -11.16 3.61 3.17
N ASN A 36 -11.38 3.74 4.45
CA ASN A 36 -11.53 5.00 5.14
C ASN A 36 -10.15 5.50 5.63
N GLU A 37 -9.53 4.77 6.53
CA GLU A 37 -8.38 5.23 7.31
C GLU A 37 -7.08 5.30 6.49
N SER A 38 -6.79 4.28 5.68
CA SER A 38 -5.59 4.32 4.84
C SER A 38 -5.67 5.40 3.77
N PHE A 39 -6.87 5.61 3.19
CA PHE A 39 -7.06 6.71 2.24
C PHE A 39 -6.96 8.07 2.90
N ALA A 40 -7.60 8.28 4.04
CA ALA A 40 -7.50 9.53 4.76
C ALA A 40 -6.04 9.84 5.13
N ASN A 41 -5.30 8.81 5.60
CA ASN A 41 -3.88 8.94 5.91
C ASN A 41 -3.03 9.26 4.66
N MET A 42 -3.25 8.60 3.52
CA MET A 42 -2.55 8.96 2.28
C MET A 42 -2.89 10.38 1.82
N MET A 43 -4.17 10.73 1.85
CA MET A 43 -4.64 12.02 1.32
C MET A 43 -4.19 13.20 2.15
N GLU A 44 -3.95 13.05 3.46
CA GLU A 44 -3.36 14.10 4.27
C GLU A 44 -1.96 14.51 3.76
N TYR A 45 -1.12 13.52 3.41
CA TYR A 45 0.21 13.79 2.83
C TYR A 45 0.12 14.38 1.42
N VAL A 46 -0.80 13.88 0.59
CA VAL A 46 -1.03 14.42 -0.77
C VAL A 46 -1.48 15.87 -0.71
N ALA A 47 -2.40 16.21 0.19
CA ALA A 47 -2.94 17.55 0.30
C ALA A 47 -1.89 18.53 0.87
N ILE A 48 -1.18 18.14 1.92
CA ILE A 48 -0.14 19.00 2.52
C ILE A 48 0.99 19.24 1.53
N ASP A 49 1.45 18.21 0.82
CA ASP A 49 2.51 18.35 -0.19
C ASP A 49 2.13 19.35 -1.29
N ALA A 50 0.85 19.33 -1.68
CA ALA A 50 0.32 20.27 -2.69
C ALA A 50 0.19 21.72 -2.19
N ILE A 51 -0.14 21.92 -0.90
CA ILE A 51 -0.39 23.24 -0.32
C ILE A 51 0.92 23.86 0.21
N GLU A 52 1.75 23.05 0.84
CA GLU A 52 2.98 23.44 1.52
C GLU A 52 4.18 22.59 1.07
N PRO A 53 4.57 22.65 -0.22
CA PRO A 53 5.61 21.78 -0.77
C PRO A 53 6.97 21.92 -0.07
N ASN A 54 7.24 23.09 0.52
CA ASN A 54 8.48 23.35 1.27
C ASN A 54 8.54 22.61 2.63
N TRP A 55 7.46 21.97 3.04
CA TRP A 55 7.46 21.18 4.28
C TRP A 55 8.07 19.79 4.09
N HIS A 56 8.25 19.33 2.86
CA HIS A 56 8.80 18.02 2.52
C HIS A 56 8.09 16.90 3.30
N ILE A 57 6.75 16.95 3.33
CA ILE A 57 5.95 16.10 4.21
C ILE A 57 6.14 14.61 3.93
N TRP A 58 6.44 14.22 2.69
CA TRP A 58 6.76 12.84 2.36
C TRP A 58 8.06 12.34 3.00
N GLU A 59 9.04 13.21 3.26
CA GLU A 59 10.23 12.86 4.05
C GLU A 59 9.86 12.58 5.52
N VAL A 60 8.88 13.32 6.05
CA VAL A 60 8.33 13.04 7.38
C VAL A 60 7.67 11.68 7.43
N PHE A 61 6.83 11.34 6.42
CA PHE A 61 6.24 10.00 6.30
C PHE A 61 7.31 8.91 6.29
N GLN A 62 8.36 9.06 5.46
CA GLN A 62 9.43 8.07 5.33
C GLN A 62 10.31 7.94 6.59
N THR A 63 10.37 8.94 7.43
CA THR A 63 11.21 8.93 8.64
C THR A 63 10.44 8.64 9.93
N SER A 64 9.12 8.64 9.89
CA SER A 64 8.25 8.38 11.06
C SER A 64 7.31 7.21 10.85
N GLU A 65 6.31 7.35 9.98
CA GLU A 65 5.24 6.35 9.83
C GLU A 65 5.72 5.08 9.12
N ALA A 66 6.45 5.22 8.02
CA ALA A 66 6.93 4.06 7.28
C ALA A 66 7.85 3.15 8.13
N PRO A 67 8.82 3.67 8.92
CA PRO A 67 9.59 2.83 9.85
C PRO A 67 8.74 2.19 10.94
N ALA A 68 7.76 2.91 11.50
CA ALA A 68 6.85 2.35 12.51
C ALA A 68 6.01 1.20 11.92
N ALA A 69 5.48 1.38 10.70
CA ALA A 69 4.77 0.33 9.97
C ALA A 69 5.66 -0.89 9.72
N LEU A 70 6.86 -0.70 9.18
CA LEU A 70 7.79 -1.78 8.90
C LEU A 70 8.20 -2.54 10.17
N GLN A 71 8.46 -1.81 11.27
CA GLN A 71 8.81 -2.43 12.55
C GLN A 71 7.66 -3.27 13.11
N ARG A 72 6.43 -2.76 13.06
CA ARG A 72 5.23 -3.45 13.54
C ARG A 72 4.92 -4.67 12.67
N ASP A 73 4.96 -4.50 11.36
CA ASP A 73 4.61 -5.52 10.36
C ASP A 73 5.65 -6.66 10.26
N ALA A 74 6.86 -6.44 10.79
CA ALA A 74 7.91 -7.47 10.89
C ALA A 74 7.77 -8.38 12.12
N THR A 75 6.75 -8.16 12.97
CA THR A 75 6.53 -9.02 14.16
C THR A 75 5.61 -10.19 13.81
N ASP A 76 5.94 -11.36 14.36
CA ASP A 76 5.07 -12.53 14.21
C ASP A 76 3.72 -12.31 14.89
N GLY A 77 2.64 -12.79 14.26
CA GLY A 77 1.28 -12.63 14.77
C GLY A 77 0.66 -11.23 14.58
N VAL A 78 1.30 -10.34 13.82
CA VAL A 78 0.68 -9.05 13.47
C VAL A 78 -0.52 -9.26 12.54
N GLN A 79 -1.53 -8.39 12.63
CA GLN A 79 -2.68 -8.40 11.72
C GLN A 79 -2.31 -7.92 10.30
N SER A 80 -3.11 -8.32 9.32
CA SER A 80 -3.11 -7.73 7.97
C SER A 80 -3.79 -6.36 7.96
N VAL A 81 -3.70 -5.64 6.85
CA VAL A 81 -4.43 -4.37 6.66
C VAL A 81 -5.93 -4.63 6.48
N HIS A 82 -6.27 -5.62 5.66
CA HIS A 82 -7.63 -6.15 5.51
C HIS A 82 -7.77 -7.32 6.49
N VAL A 83 -8.62 -7.15 7.49
CA VAL A 83 -8.86 -8.13 8.55
C VAL A 83 -10.32 -8.56 8.52
N GLN A 84 -10.57 -9.84 8.41
CA GLN A 84 -11.94 -10.36 8.52
C GLN A 84 -12.47 -10.12 9.95
N VAL A 85 -13.57 -9.40 10.06
CA VAL A 85 -14.24 -9.05 11.31
C VAL A 85 -15.58 -9.77 11.39
N GLU A 86 -15.67 -10.76 12.25
CA GLU A 86 -16.90 -11.54 12.46
C GLU A 86 -17.74 -11.02 13.63
N ASP A 87 -17.07 -10.56 14.69
CA ASP A 87 -17.72 -10.05 15.90
C ASP A 87 -17.50 -8.53 16.04
N PRO A 88 -18.57 -7.72 16.22
CA PRO A 88 -18.42 -6.30 16.51
C PRO A 88 -17.50 -5.97 17.70
N ALA A 89 -17.30 -6.89 18.64
CA ALA A 89 -16.36 -6.70 19.76
C ALA A 89 -14.88 -6.65 19.33
N GLU A 90 -14.55 -7.09 18.12
CA GLU A 90 -13.20 -7.06 17.55
C GLU A 90 -12.85 -5.72 16.92
N ILE A 91 -13.84 -4.87 16.64
CA ILE A 91 -13.66 -3.62 15.87
C ILE A 91 -12.59 -2.72 16.47
N ASP A 92 -12.60 -2.49 17.78
CA ASP A 92 -11.60 -1.63 18.42
C ASP A 92 -10.17 -2.13 18.24
N SER A 93 -9.99 -3.44 18.10
CA SER A 93 -8.68 -4.08 17.99
C SER A 93 -8.01 -3.90 16.62
N ILE A 94 -8.79 -3.63 15.57
CA ILE A 94 -8.25 -3.48 14.21
C ILE A 94 -7.72 -2.08 13.89
N PHE A 95 -7.94 -1.08 14.76
CA PHE A 95 -7.41 0.27 14.65
C PHE A 95 -5.91 0.35 15.03
N ASP A 96 -5.07 -0.46 14.41
CA ASP A 96 -3.61 -0.40 14.57
C ASP A 96 -3.03 0.72 13.71
N SER A 97 -2.53 1.78 14.35
CA SER A 97 -2.00 2.97 13.66
C SER A 97 -0.84 2.65 12.71
N ALA A 98 -0.03 1.65 13.01
CA ALA A 98 1.09 1.24 12.16
C ALA A 98 0.61 0.40 10.95
N ILE A 99 -0.48 -0.34 11.08
CA ILE A 99 -0.95 -1.27 10.03
C ILE A 99 -2.06 -0.64 9.19
N VAL A 100 -3.25 -0.37 9.74
CA VAL A 100 -4.37 0.11 8.94
C VAL A 100 -4.15 1.55 8.45
N TYR A 101 -3.42 2.38 9.19
CA TYR A 101 -3.08 3.73 8.77
C TYR A 101 -1.79 3.76 7.95
N ALA A 102 -0.63 3.57 8.57
CA ALA A 102 0.67 3.80 7.93
C ALA A 102 1.02 2.79 6.84
N LYS A 103 0.89 1.47 7.09
CA LYS A 103 1.12 0.45 6.05
C LYS A 103 0.08 0.59 4.95
N GLY A 104 -1.21 0.72 5.30
CA GLY A 104 -2.29 0.88 4.33
C GLY A 104 -2.08 2.09 3.42
N ALA A 105 -1.76 3.27 3.99
CA ALA A 105 -1.44 4.46 3.21
C ALA A 105 -0.23 4.23 2.28
N ARG A 106 0.81 3.54 2.77
CA ARG A 106 1.99 3.21 1.93
C ARG A 106 1.62 2.31 0.76
N MET A 107 0.73 1.35 0.97
CA MET A 107 0.23 0.48 -0.11
C MET A 107 -0.58 1.27 -1.13
N LEU A 108 -1.40 2.23 -0.71
CA LEU A 108 -2.12 3.13 -1.62
C LEU A 108 -1.18 4.06 -2.40
N VAL A 109 -0.08 4.53 -1.80
CA VAL A 109 0.98 5.26 -2.51
C VAL A 109 1.64 4.37 -3.57
N MET A 110 1.86 3.08 -3.27
CA MET A 110 2.37 2.11 -4.23
C MET A 110 1.37 1.90 -5.38
N ALA A 111 0.07 1.72 -5.08
CA ALA A 111 -0.98 1.61 -6.09
C ALA A 111 -1.04 2.86 -6.99
N ARG A 112 -0.95 4.07 -6.40
CA ARG A 112 -0.87 5.33 -7.15
C ARG A 112 0.33 5.37 -8.10
N ALA A 113 1.51 4.97 -7.63
CA ALA A 113 2.71 4.92 -8.46
C ALA A 113 2.60 3.89 -9.60
N LEU A 114 1.92 2.78 -9.35
CA LEU A 114 1.71 1.70 -10.32
C LEU A 114 0.77 2.11 -11.45
N VAL A 115 -0.40 2.68 -11.11
CA VAL A 115 -1.41 3.05 -12.12
C VAL A 115 -1.19 4.44 -12.71
N GLY A 116 -0.45 5.30 -12.02
CA GLY A 116 -0.24 6.70 -12.37
C GLY A 116 -1.42 7.61 -11.99
N ASP A 117 -1.13 8.91 -11.83
CA ASP A 117 -2.11 9.90 -11.34
C ASP A 117 -3.35 10.02 -12.25
N GLY A 118 -3.19 9.85 -13.56
CA GLY A 118 -4.29 9.93 -14.51
C GLY A 118 -5.31 8.81 -14.33
N ALA A 119 -4.84 7.57 -14.24
CA ALA A 119 -5.71 6.41 -14.02
C ALA A 119 -6.29 6.41 -12.59
N LEU A 120 -5.49 6.78 -11.58
CA LEU A 120 -5.98 6.92 -10.21
C LEU A 120 -7.16 7.90 -10.15
N ARG A 121 -7.02 9.11 -10.72
CA ARG A 121 -8.10 10.11 -10.75
C ARG A 121 -9.34 9.61 -11.47
N LYS A 122 -9.17 8.95 -12.62
CA LYS A 122 -10.28 8.40 -13.41
C LYS A 122 -10.99 7.29 -12.65
N GLY A 123 -10.24 6.37 -12.06
CA GLY A 123 -10.78 5.26 -11.29
C GLY A 123 -11.50 5.71 -10.01
N LEU A 124 -10.89 6.63 -9.23
CA LEU A 124 -11.54 7.20 -8.04
C LEU A 124 -12.84 7.93 -8.42
N LYS A 125 -12.84 8.71 -9.53
CA LYS A 125 -14.06 9.35 -9.99
C LYS A 125 -15.15 8.34 -10.32
N ALA A 126 -14.82 7.26 -11.03
CA ALA A 126 -15.78 6.20 -11.36
C ALA A 126 -16.31 5.49 -10.10
N TYR A 127 -15.42 5.19 -9.14
CA TYR A 127 -15.77 4.60 -7.86
C TYR A 127 -16.76 5.49 -7.08
N PHE A 128 -16.47 6.80 -6.92
CA PHE A 128 -17.37 7.71 -6.22
C PHE A 128 -18.70 7.89 -6.96
N ASP A 129 -18.69 8.02 -8.29
CA ASP A 129 -19.93 8.16 -9.06
C ASP A 129 -20.84 6.94 -8.92
N ALA A 130 -20.28 5.73 -8.83
CA ALA A 130 -21.01 4.49 -8.68
C ALA A 130 -21.56 4.28 -7.25
N HIS A 131 -20.78 4.68 -6.23
CA HIS A 131 -21.07 4.31 -4.83
C HIS A 131 -21.43 5.47 -3.91
N LYS A 132 -21.49 6.73 -4.40
CA LYS A 132 -21.86 7.90 -3.57
C LYS A 132 -23.17 7.68 -2.84
N PHE A 133 -23.20 8.01 -1.55
CA PHE A 133 -24.31 7.82 -0.61
C PHE A 133 -24.69 6.35 -0.36
N HIS A 134 -23.78 5.42 -0.69
CA HIS A 134 -23.93 3.99 -0.47
C HIS A 134 -22.63 3.39 0.10
N ASN A 135 -22.64 2.08 0.23
CA ASN A 135 -21.48 1.32 0.72
C ASN A 135 -20.70 0.72 -0.45
N ALA A 136 -19.40 0.52 -0.24
CA ALA A 136 -18.52 -0.17 -1.18
C ALA A 136 -17.54 -1.11 -0.46
N THR A 137 -16.92 -1.98 -1.24
CA THR A 137 -15.86 -2.90 -0.80
C THR A 137 -14.53 -2.53 -1.44
N GLY A 138 -13.44 -3.10 -0.93
CA GLY A 138 -12.12 -2.99 -1.57
C GLY A 138 -12.12 -3.49 -3.02
N ALA A 139 -12.88 -4.55 -3.31
CA ALA A 139 -13.02 -5.09 -4.66
C ALA A 139 -13.65 -4.07 -5.65
N ASP A 140 -14.62 -3.28 -5.19
CA ASP A 140 -15.23 -2.23 -6.02
C ASP A 140 -14.22 -1.14 -6.40
N LEU A 141 -13.37 -0.76 -5.44
CA LEU A 141 -12.29 0.20 -5.70
C LEU A 141 -11.26 -0.37 -6.68
N TRP A 142 -10.80 -1.61 -6.44
CA TRP A 142 -9.80 -2.24 -7.32
C TRP A 142 -10.34 -2.46 -8.73
N SER A 143 -11.61 -2.80 -8.89
CA SER A 143 -12.27 -2.89 -10.19
C SER A 143 -12.25 -1.54 -10.93
N ALA A 144 -12.61 -0.45 -10.25
CA ALA A 144 -12.61 0.88 -10.85
C ALA A 144 -11.20 1.36 -11.26
N LEU A 145 -10.19 1.05 -10.46
CA LEU A 145 -8.78 1.35 -10.78
C LEU A 145 -8.25 0.45 -11.91
N GLY A 146 -8.64 -0.82 -11.92
CA GLY A 146 -8.30 -1.77 -12.98
C GLY A 146 -8.86 -1.33 -14.33
N ASP A 147 -10.14 -0.96 -14.40
CA ASP A 147 -10.79 -0.43 -15.60
C ASP A 147 -10.14 0.86 -16.10
N ALA A 148 -9.66 1.70 -15.18
CA ALA A 148 -9.02 2.95 -15.52
C ALA A 148 -7.58 2.79 -16.03
N SER A 149 -6.84 1.80 -15.53
CA SER A 149 -5.41 1.57 -15.79
C SER A 149 -5.15 0.45 -16.80
N GLY A 150 -6.07 -0.49 -16.99
CA GLY A 150 -5.87 -1.71 -17.75
C GLY A 150 -5.04 -2.78 -17.03
N MET A 151 -4.84 -2.65 -15.71
CA MET A 151 -4.03 -3.55 -14.87
C MET A 151 -4.93 -4.34 -13.91
N ASP A 152 -4.51 -5.54 -13.52
CA ASP A 152 -5.15 -6.26 -12.41
C ASP A 152 -4.65 -5.72 -11.06
N VAL A 153 -5.15 -4.52 -10.72
CA VAL A 153 -4.77 -3.83 -9.48
C VAL A 153 -5.20 -4.65 -8.26
N GLY A 154 -6.35 -5.32 -8.34
CA GLY A 154 -6.87 -6.14 -7.25
C GLY A 154 -5.93 -7.29 -6.89
N ALA A 155 -5.48 -8.08 -7.86
CA ALA A 155 -4.57 -9.19 -7.61
C ALA A 155 -3.24 -8.71 -6.98
N ILE A 156 -2.71 -7.57 -7.44
CA ILE A 156 -1.49 -7.00 -6.89
C ILE A 156 -1.73 -6.54 -5.45
N MET A 157 -2.73 -5.70 -5.22
CA MET A 157 -2.95 -5.06 -3.93
C MET A 157 -3.43 -6.03 -2.84
N ASN A 158 -4.27 -7.00 -3.19
CA ASN A 158 -4.73 -8.00 -2.22
C ASN A 158 -3.56 -8.82 -1.67
N SER A 159 -2.50 -9.08 -2.48
CA SER A 159 -1.29 -9.75 -1.98
C SER A 159 -0.59 -8.97 -0.85
N TRP A 160 -0.82 -7.66 -0.73
CA TRP A 160 -0.23 -6.79 0.29
C TRP A 160 -1.19 -6.48 1.45
N LEU A 161 -2.50 -6.46 1.19
CA LEU A 161 -3.49 -6.06 2.19
C LEU A 161 -4.07 -7.24 2.97
N GLU A 162 -4.22 -8.40 2.33
CA GLU A 162 -4.87 -9.58 2.94
C GLU A 162 -3.92 -10.45 3.77
N GLN A 163 -2.62 -10.18 3.72
CA GLN A 163 -1.63 -10.91 4.52
C GLN A 163 -0.71 -9.96 5.30
N PRO A 164 -0.32 -10.34 6.53
CA PRO A 164 0.63 -9.57 7.32
C PRO A 164 2.05 -9.75 6.80
N GLY A 165 2.91 -8.80 7.17
CA GLY A 165 4.32 -8.81 6.82
C GLY A 165 4.63 -8.15 5.48
N TYR A 166 5.89 -8.15 5.13
CA TYR A 166 6.40 -7.64 3.86
C TYR A 166 7.60 -8.48 3.41
N PRO A 167 7.90 -8.50 2.09
CA PRO A 167 9.02 -9.25 1.57
C PRO A 167 10.34 -8.50 1.66
N VAL A 168 11.42 -9.25 1.84
CA VAL A 168 12.77 -8.86 1.43
C VAL A 168 13.06 -9.50 0.09
N VAL A 169 13.44 -8.70 -0.89
CA VAL A 169 13.90 -9.18 -2.20
C VAL A 169 15.41 -9.29 -2.17
N THR A 170 15.90 -10.49 -2.42
CA THR A 170 17.34 -10.78 -2.53
C THR A 170 17.70 -10.93 -4.00
N ALA A 171 18.67 -10.14 -4.47
CA ALA A 171 19.24 -10.25 -5.80
C ALA A 171 20.57 -11.01 -5.73
N LYS A 172 20.72 -12.08 -6.50
CA LYS A 172 21.93 -12.88 -6.59
C LYS A 172 22.27 -13.22 -8.04
N VAL A 173 23.57 -13.37 -8.32
CA VAL A 173 24.01 -13.95 -9.58
C VAL A 173 24.29 -15.44 -9.32
N VAL A 174 23.54 -16.31 -9.99
CA VAL A 174 23.64 -17.76 -9.91
C VAL A 174 23.92 -18.28 -11.32
N ASP A 175 25.04 -18.96 -11.51
CA ASP A 175 25.48 -19.48 -12.81
C ASP A 175 25.46 -18.43 -13.93
N GLY A 176 25.88 -17.20 -13.62
CA GLY A 176 25.88 -16.06 -14.54
C GLY A 176 24.53 -15.37 -14.72
N GLN A 177 23.44 -15.90 -14.21
CA GLN A 177 22.10 -15.34 -14.32
C GLN A 177 21.74 -14.49 -13.11
N LEU A 178 21.17 -13.30 -13.33
CA LEU A 178 20.58 -12.52 -12.24
C LEU A 178 19.25 -13.15 -11.82
N THR A 179 19.19 -13.55 -10.54
CA THR A 179 18.00 -14.13 -9.93
C THR A 179 17.55 -13.27 -8.76
N LEU A 180 16.24 -12.96 -8.72
CA LEU A 180 15.57 -12.35 -7.58
C LEU A 180 14.84 -13.45 -6.80
N SER A 181 14.82 -13.36 -5.48
CA SER A 181 13.97 -14.19 -4.62
C SER A 181 13.32 -13.33 -3.54
N GLN A 182 12.08 -13.65 -3.18
CA GLN A 182 11.37 -12.98 -2.10
C GLN A 182 11.19 -13.92 -0.90
N GLN A 183 11.26 -13.35 0.28
CA GLN A 183 11.00 -14.03 1.54
C GLN A 183 10.43 -13.03 2.54
N GLN A 184 9.46 -13.44 3.37
CA GLN A 184 8.96 -12.57 4.44
C GLN A 184 10.10 -12.18 5.39
N PHE A 185 10.11 -10.90 5.78
CA PHE A 185 11.03 -10.38 6.79
C PHE A 185 10.42 -10.49 8.19
N PHE A 186 11.21 -10.92 9.16
CA PHE A 186 10.84 -10.92 10.57
C PHE A 186 11.93 -10.26 11.43
N ILE A 187 11.50 -9.50 12.43
CA ILE A 187 12.34 -9.08 13.55
C ILE A 187 12.26 -10.18 14.62
N GLY A 188 13.36 -10.91 14.81
CA GLY A 188 13.41 -12.03 15.72
C GLY A 188 12.95 -13.34 15.11
N LYS A 189 12.26 -14.17 15.89
CA LYS A 189 11.70 -15.44 15.40
C LYS A 189 10.36 -15.20 14.77
N GLY A 190 10.16 -15.72 13.58
CA GLY A 190 8.90 -15.71 12.87
C GLY A 190 8.54 -17.09 12.34
N HIS A 191 7.29 -17.30 11.99
CA HIS A 191 6.79 -18.50 11.34
C HIS A 191 6.64 -18.20 9.86
N ASP A 192 7.58 -18.70 9.04
CA ASP A 192 7.45 -18.61 7.59
C ASP A 192 6.37 -19.60 7.12
N VAL A 193 5.40 -19.05 6.38
CA VAL A 193 4.27 -19.80 5.82
C VAL A 193 4.23 -19.68 4.30
N ASP A 194 5.39 -19.50 3.66
CA ASP A 194 5.56 -19.39 2.21
C ASP A 194 4.71 -18.27 1.58
N ARG A 195 4.54 -17.13 2.29
CA ARG A 195 3.84 -15.96 1.76
C ARG A 195 4.56 -15.40 0.55
N LYS A 196 3.76 -14.98 -0.43
CA LYS A 196 4.24 -14.32 -1.65
C LYS A 196 3.49 -13.02 -1.86
N TRP A 197 4.22 -12.03 -2.34
CA TRP A 197 3.67 -10.74 -2.74
C TRP A 197 3.84 -10.54 -4.24
N GLN A 198 2.91 -9.88 -4.86
CA GLN A 198 3.10 -9.33 -6.20
C GLN A 198 3.85 -8.00 -6.07
N ILE A 199 5.16 -8.05 -6.31
CA ILE A 199 6.07 -6.94 -6.05
C ILE A 199 6.29 -6.14 -7.34
N PRO A 200 5.87 -4.86 -7.42
CA PRO A 200 6.21 -4.00 -8.54
C PRO A 200 7.73 -3.79 -8.61
N LEU A 201 8.31 -4.18 -9.74
CA LEU A 201 9.74 -4.00 -10.03
C LEU A 201 9.92 -2.76 -10.91
N ASN A 202 10.23 -1.63 -10.29
CA ASN A 202 10.47 -0.40 -11.01
C ASN A 202 11.89 -0.39 -11.59
N SER A 203 12.06 -0.88 -12.82
CA SER A 203 13.35 -1.03 -13.49
C SER A 203 13.41 -0.24 -14.79
N ASN A 204 14.61 0.22 -15.13
CA ASN A 204 14.93 0.81 -16.43
C ASN A 204 15.43 -0.23 -17.46
N TYR A 205 15.43 -1.53 -17.12
CA TYR A 205 15.79 -2.62 -18.01
C TYR A 205 14.56 -3.34 -18.54
N GLU A 206 14.40 -3.42 -19.86
CA GLU A 206 13.25 -4.11 -20.49
C GLU A 206 13.14 -5.60 -20.14
N ALA A 207 14.27 -6.25 -19.83
CA ALA A 207 14.29 -7.67 -19.45
C ALA A 207 13.70 -7.93 -18.05
N VAL A 208 13.54 -6.89 -17.21
CA VAL A 208 12.94 -7.01 -15.88
C VAL A 208 11.44 -6.85 -16.02
N PRO A 209 10.63 -7.85 -15.62
CA PRO A 209 9.18 -7.74 -15.69
C PRO A 209 8.68 -6.66 -14.73
N GLU A 210 7.51 -6.11 -15.01
CA GLU A 210 6.88 -5.08 -14.15
C GLU A 210 6.54 -5.60 -12.77
N ILE A 211 6.18 -6.88 -12.66
CA ILE A 211 5.75 -7.52 -11.41
C ILE A 211 6.52 -8.82 -11.18
N MET A 212 7.04 -8.99 -9.98
CA MET A 212 7.51 -10.28 -9.47
C MET A 212 6.39 -10.94 -8.67
N ALA A 213 5.77 -11.99 -9.19
CA ALA A 213 4.66 -12.70 -8.53
C ALA A 213 5.10 -14.03 -7.89
N ASP A 214 6.21 -14.60 -8.32
CA ASP A 214 6.70 -15.88 -7.84
C ASP A 214 7.75 -15.74 -6.72
N GLN A 215 7.99 -16.85 -6.00
CA GLN A 215 9.00 -16.90 -4.94
C GLN A 215 10.40 -16.58 -5.46
N SER A 216 10.67 -16.88 -6.71
CA SER A 216 11.94 -16.60 -7.37
C SER A 216 11.72 -16.29 -8.85
N LEU A 217 12.55 -15.41 -9.39
CA LEU A 217 12.48 -14.92 -10.76
C LEU A 217 13.89 -14.81 -11.33
N THR A 218 14.15 -15.47 -12.45
CA THR A 218 15.41 -15.30 -13.20
C THR A 218 15.21 -14.24 -14.28
N ILE A 219 15.98 -13.17 -14.22
CA ILE A 219 15.89 -12.02 -15.12
C ILE A 219 16.64 -12.29 -16.43
N GLY A 220 17.88 -12.81 -16.36
CA GLY A 220 18.73 -13.08 -17.51
C GLY A 220 20.21 -12.99 -17.20
N ASP A 221 21.05 -13.02 -18.23
CA ASP A 221 22.50 -12.97 -18.10
C ASP A 221 22.95 -11.65 -17.45
N TYR A 222 23.62 -11.75 -16.31
CA TYR A 222 24.06 -10.59 -15.54
C TYR A 222 25.10 -9.75 -16.29
N ALA A 223 25.95 -10.37 -17.10
CA ALA A 223 26.97 -9.65 -17.87
C ALA A 223 26.33 -8.76 -18.95
N GLU A 224 25.23 -9.20 -19.57
CA GLU A 224 24.46 -8.39 -20.51
C GLU A 224 23.73 -7.25 -19.82
N LEU A 225 23.11 -7.51 -18.65
CA LEU A 225 22.39 -6.50 -17.87
C LEU A 225 23.32 -5.41 -17.32
N ARG A 226 24.53 -5.78 -16.90
CA ARG A 226 25.51 -4.84 -16.34
C ARG A 226 26.06 -3.84 -17.34
N ASN A 227 26.05 -4.18 -18.63
CA ASN A 227 26.68 -3.39 -19.69
C ASN A 227 25.69 -2.47 -20.45
N LYS A 228 24.44 -2.42 -20.02
CA LYS A 228 23.40 -1.53 -20.55
C LYS A 228 23.15 -0.37 -19.59
#